data_21a0a0a812fa41aea93368acc49d8a6d
#
_entry.id   21a0a0a812fa41aea93368acc49d8a6d
#
_cell.length_a   1.000
_cell.length_b   1.000
_cell.length_c   1.000
_cell.angle_alpha   90.00
_cell.angle_beta   90.00
_cell.angle_gamma   90.00
#
_symmetry.space_group_name_H-M   'P 1'
#
loop_
_entity.id
_entity.type
_entity.pdbx_description
1 polymer ?
#
loop_
_entity_poly.entity_id
_entity_poly.type
_entity_poly.pdbx_seq_one_letter_code
_entity_poly.pdbx_strand_id
1 'polypeptide(L)'
;MPRVSSINDMNARTIENRKRTSPLAGLSGAARPYQMFLTGPAVAGVVSLFAAGCTLTSGGAPSSAAVEAPASIPRERLIGRWGIASFHTDKDRPRTEREARAQCGQPYTIAKGPTDGVMMHVADDPKLYELRLKGDVAGRTYLGFEAPPGDPQDREILSSTSNLMTMRFVDPDANRRYGTFVYVRCSA
;
A
#
# COMPACT_ATOMS: atom_id res chain seq x y z
N MET A 1 -36.65 -14.34 -14.74
CA MET A 1 -35.23 -14.55 -14.45
C MET A 1 -34.54 -13.20 -14.61
N PRO A 2 -34.13 -12.53 -13.54
CA PRO A 2 -33.42 -11.24 -13.66
C PRO A 2 -31.97 -11.48 -14.05
N ARG A 3 -31.49 -10.74 -15.07
CA ARG A 3 -30.09 -10.72 -15.50
C ARG A 3 -29.24 -10.11 -14.40
N VAL A 4 -28.28 -10.85 -13.91
CA VAL A 4 -27.24 -10.35 -13.03
C VAL A 4 -26.29 -9.51 -13.88
N SER A 5 -26.32 -8.19 -13.72
CA SER A 5 -25.33 -7.29 -14.34
C SER A 5 -23.95 -7.56 -13.72
N SER A 6 -23.02 -7.92 -14.57
CA SER A 6 -21.62 -8.18 -14.19
C SER A 6 -20.97 -6.91 -13.62
N ILE A 7 -20.10 -7.10 -12.63
CA ILE A 7 -19.28 -6.02 -12.00
C ILE A 7 -18.49 -5.23 -13.05
N ASN A 8 -18.17 -5.83 -14.19
CA ASN A 8 -17.53 -5.17 -15.34
C ASN A 8 -18.40 -4.06 -15.97
N ASP A 9 -19.74 -4.16 -15.94
CA ASP A 9 -20.63 -3.14 -16.48
C ASP A 9 -20.71 -1.86 -15.62
N MET A 10 -20.51 -1.99 -14.34
CA MET A 10 -20.48 -0.81 -13.43
C MET A 10 -19.19 -0.01 -13.61
N ASN A 11 -18.07 -0.65 -13.86
CA ASN A 11 -16.78 0.03 -14.06
C ASN A 11 -16.73 0.78 -15.40
N ALA A 12 -17.33 0.23 -16.46
CA ALA A 12 -17.38 0.87 -17.78
C ALA A 12 -18.21 2.17 -17.76
N ARG A 13 -19.33 2.20 -17.03
CA ARG A 13 -20.20 3.38 -16.94
C ARG A 13 -19.60 4.51 -16.11
N THR A 14 -18.79 4.20 -15.13
CA THR A 14 -18.12 5.22 -14.29
C THR A 14 -17.00 5.94 -15.06
N ILE A 15 -16.31 5.25 -15.96
CA ILE A 15 -15.23 5.84 -16.78
C ILE A 15 -15.82 6.75 -17.88
N GLU A 16 -16.95 6.41 -18.44
CA GLU A 16 -17.57 7.19 -19.53
C GLU A 16 -18.16 8.51 -19.02
N ASN A 17 -18.68 8.53 -17.79
CA ASN A 17 -19.26 9.74 -17.21
C ASN A 17 -18.18 10.76 -16.77
N ARG A 18 -16.94 10.36 -16.54
CA ARG A 18 -15.84 11.26 -16.20
C ARG A 18 -15.27 12.04 -17.39
N LYS A 19 -15.56 11.62 -18.64
CA LYS A 19 -15.08 12.30 -19.85
C LYS A 19 -15.97 13.46 -20.31
N ARG A 20 -17.14 13.69 -19.71
CA ARG A 20 -18.12 14.68 -20.18
C ARG A 20 -18.18 16.00 -19.40
N THR A 21 -17.40 16.19 -18.34
CA THR A 21 -17.41 17.43 -17.58
C THR A 21 -16.00 17.98 -17.37
N SER A 22 -15.47 18.64 -18.40
CA SER A 22 -14.38 19.62 -18.23
C SER A 22 -14.68 20.81 -19.12
N PRO A 23 -15.17 21.92 -18.58
CA PRO A 23 -15.12 23.20 -19.28
C PRO A 23 -13.70 23.76 -19.13
N LEU A 24 -13.11 24.08 -20.29
CA LEU A 24 -11.92 24.91 -20.44
C LEU A 24 -12.21 26.29 -19.83
N ALA A 25 -11.49 26.66 -18.81
CA ALA A 25 -11.35 28.05 -18.40
C ALA A 25 -9.87 28.39 -18.43
N GLY A 26 -9.48 29.14 -19.46
CA GLY A 26 -8.15 29.74 -19.56
C GLY A 26 -8.00 30.86 -18.54
N LEU A 27 -6.81 30.97 -17.98
CA LEU A 27 -6.31 32.25 -17.42
C LEU A 27 -4.82 32.33 -17.68
N SER A 28 -4.49 33.24 -18.60
CA SER A 28 -3.18 33.86 -18.77
C SER A 28 -2.77 34.58 -17.49
N GLY A 29 -1.51 34.55 -17.13
CA GLY A 29 -1.02 35.38 -16.04
C GLY A 29 0.46 35.27 -15.73
N ALA A 30 1.28 36.02 -16.49
CA ALA A 30 2.45 36.78 -16.04
C ALA A 30 3.64 36.03 -15.46
N ALA A 31 4.66 35.93 -16.34
CA ALA A 31 6.05 35.77 -15.99
C ALA A 31 6.55 36.97 -15.14
N ARG A 32 7.17 36.72 -14.02
CA ARG A 32 7.96 37.72 -13.28
C ARG A 32 9.45 37.48 -13.55
N PRO A 33 10.18 38.50 -14.00
CA PRO A 33 11.62 38.40 -14.20
C PRO A 33 12.33 38.48 -12.84
N TYR A 34 13.29 37.60 -12.66
CA TYR A 34 14.22 37.58 -11.54
C TYR A 34 15.27 38.65 -11.81
N GLN A 35 15.30 39.73 -11.03
CA GLN A 35 16.35 40.74 -11.11
C GLN A 35 17.62 40.27 -10.38
N MET A 36 18.69 40.14 -11.15
CA MET A 36 20.07 40.09 -10.67
C MET A 36 20.42 41.43 -10.05
N PHE A 37 20.86 41.45 -8.81
CA PHE A 37 21.69 42.56 -8.28
C PHE A 37 23.10 42.03 -8.07
N LEU A 38 23.98 42.47 -9.00
CA LEU A 38 25.43 42.49 -8.85
C LEU A 38 25.81 43.85 -8.27
N THR A 39 26.46 43.92 -7.14
CA THR A 39 27.48 44.96 -6.84
C THR A 39 28.30 44.49 -5.63
N GLY A 40 29.63 44.37 -5.85
CA GLY A 40 30.65 44.24 -4.79
C GLY A 40 30.91 45.58 -4.10
N PRO A 41 31.88 45.74 -3.24
CA PRO A 41 33.29 45.47 -3.50
C PRO A 41 34.12 44.84 -2.36
N ALA A 42 35.34 44.54 -2.68
CA ALA A 42 36.45 44.02 -1.89
C ALA A 42 36.78 44.81 -0.61
N VAL A 43 37.08 44.09 0.49
CA VAL A 43 38.01 44.55 1.54
C VAL A 43 38.88 43.37 1.93
N ALA A 44 40.19 43.59 1.79
CA ALA A 44 41.26 42.75 2.27
C ALA A 44 41.41 42.86 3.79
N GLY A 45 41.77 41.80 4.49
CA GLY A 45 42.05 41.86 5.94
C GLY A 45 42.34 40.51 6.60
N VAL A 46 43.65 40.11 6.55
CA VAL A 46 44.46 39.55 7.65
C VAL A 46 44.00 38.28 8.41
N VAL A 47 44.72 37.21 8.12
CA VAL A 47 45.35 36.20 9.05
C VAL A 47 44.76 36.06 10.44
N SER A 48 44.25 34.87 10.76
CA SER A 48 44.50 34.23 12.05
C SER A 48 44.30 32.70 11.95
N LEU A 49 45.28 32.04 12.48
CA LEU A 49 45.45 30.60 12.65
C LEU A 49 44.46 29.98 13.63
N PHE A 50 44.34 28.66 13.49
CA PHE A 50 43.82 27.68 14.44
C PHE A 50 42.31 27.68 14.76
N ALA A 51 41.61 26.86 14.03
CA ALA A 51 40.52 26.12 14.66
C ALA A 51 40.56 24.68 14.12
N ALA A 52 40.87 23.75 15.02
CA ALA A 52 40.66 22.33 14.80
C ALA A 52 39.19 22.12 14.40
N GLY A 53 38.92 21.92 13.14
CA GLY A 53 37.60 21.62 12.65
C GLY A 53 37.18 20.24 13.16
N CYS A 54 36.35 20.19 14.19
CA CYS A 54 35.49 19.05 14.39
C CYS A 54 34.58 18.97 13.18
N THR A 55 34.92 18.11 12.24
CA THR A 55 33.97 17.66 11.22
C THR A 55 32.84 16.99 11.96
N LEU A 56 31.77 17.72 12.21
CA LEU A 56 30.46 17.14 12.53
C LEU A 56 30.08 16.33 11.30
N THR A 57 30.50 15.07 11.29
CA THR A 57 29.92 14.06 10.45
C THR A 57 28.44 14.07 10.83
N SER A 58 27.60 14.65 10.00
CA SER A 58 26.16 14.45 10.06
C SER A 58 25.93 12.96 9.91
N GLY A 59 25.96 12.28 11.04
CA GLY A 59 25.54 10.89 11.13
C GLY A 59 24.07 10.89 10.73
N GLY A 60 23.79 10.62 9.47
CA GLY A 60 22.45 10.19 9.07
C GLY A 60 22.07 9.09 10.02
N ALA A 61 21.03 9.30 10.83
CA ALA A 61 20.50 8.25 11.68
C ALA A 61 20.33 7.01 10.78
N PRO A 62 20.86 5.85 11.16
CA PRO A 62 20.62 4.64 10.39
C PRO A 62 19.11 4.50 10.32
N SER A 63 18.58 4.54 9.12
CA SER A 63 17.20 4.11 8.87
C SER A 63 17.13 2.73 9.51
N SER A 64 16.35 2.58 10.58
CA SER A 64 16.13 1.29 11.23
C SER A 64 15.41 0.41 10.20
N ALA A 65 16.20 -0.22 9.33
CA ALA A 65 15.68 -1.29 8.52
C ALA A 65 15.02 -2.27 9.49
N ALA A 66 13.72 -2.46 9.36
CA ALA A 66 13.01 -3.39 10.22
C ALA A 66 13.70 -4.76 10.10
N VAL A 67 14.18 -5.27 11.22
CA VAL A 67 14.88 -6.56 11.25
C VAL A 67 13.85 -7.62 10.88
N GLU A 68 14.16 -8.37 9.82
CA GLU A 68 13.30 -9.45 9.33
C GLU A 68 13.37 -10.64 10.30
N ALA A 69 12.21 -11.19 10.58
CA ALA A 69 12.04 -12.42 11.36
C ALA A 69 11.13 -13.39 10.56
N PRO A 70 11.12 -14.68 10.87
CA PRO A 70 10.17 -15.60 10.25
C PRO A 70 8.74 -15.15 10.48
N ALA A 71 7.92 -15.21 9.43
CA ALA A 71 6.50 -14.92 9.54
C ALA A 71 5.83 -15.89 10.52
N SER A 72 4.97 -15.38 11.39
CA SER A 72 4.26 -16.19 12.40
C SER A 72 3.13 -17.04 11.80
N ILE A 73 2.78 -16.80 10.53
CA ILE A 73 1.69 -17.46 9.81
C ILE A 73 2.29 -18.26 8.67
N PRO A 74 1.99 -19.57 8.55
CA PRO A 74 2.47 -20.37 7.43
C PRO A 74 1.77 -19.93 6.13
N ARG A 75 2.52 -19.89 5.02
CA ARG A 75 2.04 -19.52 3.69
C ARG A 75 0.80 -20.30 3.26
N GLU A 76 0.74 -21.57 3.57
CA GLU A 76 -0.35 -22.48 3.25
C GLU A 76 -1.70 -22.00 3.81
N ARG A 77 -1.66 -21.20 4.86
CA ARG A 77 -2.87 -20.58 5.44
C ARG A 77 -3.52 -19.59 4.47
N LEU A 78 -2.75 -18.95 3.62
CA LEU A 78 -3.26 -17.96 2.67
C LEU A 78 -3.80 -18.63 1.40
N ILE A 79 -3.21 -19.74 0.99
CA ILE A 79 -3.57 -20.43 -0.26
C ILE A 79 -5.00 -20.97 -0.17
N GLY A 80 -5.82 -20.67 -1.20
CA GLY A 80 -7.19 -21.13 -1.28
C GLY A 80 -8.15 -20.17 -1.95
N ARG A 81 -9.45 -20.44 -1.78
CA ARG A 81 -10.55 -19.64 -2.35
C ARG A 81 -11.16 -18.79 -1.24
N TRP A 82 -11.34 -17.50 -1.51
CA TRP A 82 -11.75 -16.53 -0.50
C TRP A 82 -12.84 -15.62 -1.02
N GLY A 83 -13.87 -15.40 -0.21
CA GLY A 83 -14.74 -14.25 -0.39
C GLY A 83 -14.13 -13.04 0.30
N ILE A 84 -14.16 -11.87 -0.35
CA ILE A 84 -13.49 -10.66 0.12
C ILE A 84 -14.47 -9.50 0.25
N ALA A 85 -14.38 -8.77 1.36
CA ALA A 85 -15.01 -7.46 1.55
C ALA A 85 -14.10 -6.59 2.43
N SER A 86 -14.44 -5.32 2.61
CA SER A 86 -13.65 -4.43 3.46
C SER A 86 -14.50 -3.52 4.33
N PHE A 87 -13.94 -3.06 5.44
CA PHE A 87 -14.57 -2.11 6.36
C PHE A 87 -13.61 -1.01 6.78
N HIS A 88 -14.16 0.15 7.14
CA HIS A 88 -13.41 1.28 7.67
C HIS A 88 -13.59 1.45 9.18
N THR A 89 -14.64 0.89 9.74
CA THR A 89 -15.00 0.98 11.17
C THR A 89 -15.22 -0.42 11.73
N ASP A 90 -14.63 -0.74 12.87
CA ASP A 90 -14.71 -2.07 13.48
C ASP A 90 -16.14 -2.55 13.75
N LYS A 91 -17.07 -1.62 14.02
CA LYS A 91 -18.50 -1.94 14.19
C LYS A 91 -19.12 -2.58 12.94
N ASP A 92 -18.56 -2.33 11.75
CA ASP A 92 -19.06 -2.87 10.49
C ASP A 92 -18.52 -4.28 10.19
N ARG A 93 -17.51 -4.73 10.93
CA ARG A 93 -16.86 -6.03 10.71
C ARG A 93 -17.84 -7.20 10.61
N PRO A 94 -18.85 -7.39 11.51
CA PRO A 94 -19.75 -8.53 11.39
C PRO A 94 -20.62 -8.50 10.13
N ARG A 95 -20.98 -7.32 9.64
CA ARG A 95 -21.69 -7.14 8.37
C ARG A 95 -20.76 -7.49 7.21
N THR A 96 -19.55 -6.98 7.21
CA THR A 96 -18.53 -7.20 6.19
C THR A 96 -18.14 -8.68 6.07
N GLU A 97 -18.07 -9.41 7.18
CA GLU A 97 -17.85 -10.89 7.15
C GLU A 97 -18.96 -11.63 6.41
N ARG A 98 -20.23 -11.20 6.57
CA ARG A 98 -21.36 -11.78 5.82
C ARG A 98 -21.28 -11.41 4.33
N GLU A 99 -20.92 -10.18 4.00
CA GLU A 99 -20.71 -9.73 2.64
C GLU A 99 -19.58 -10.51 1.97
N ALA A 100 -18.44 -10.67 2.64
CA ALA A 100 -17.33 -11.49 2.16
C ALA A 100 -17.79 -12.94 1.88
N ARG A 101 -18.56 -13.54 2.80
CA ARG A 101 -19.10 -14.89 2.60
C ARG A 101 -20.01 -15.00 1.37
N ALA A 102 -20.79 -13.97 1.09
CA ALA A 102 -21.66 -13.93 -0.08
C ALA A 102 -20.87 -13.90 -1.41
N GLN A 103 -19.60 -13.45 -1.39
CA GLN A 103 -18.72 -13.47 -2.57
C GLN A 103 -18.20 -14.86 -2.93
N CYS A 104 -18.49 -15.90 -2.14
CA CYS A 104 -18.03 -17.26 -2.43
C CYS A 104 -18.64 -17.87 -3.70
N GLY A 105 -19.66 -17.25 -4.30
CA GLY A 105 -20.13 -17.58 -5.64
C GLY A 105 -19.12 -17.28 -6.76
N GLN A 106 -18.25 -16.28 -6.55
CA GLN A 106 -17.14 -15.91 -7.45
C GLN A 106 -15.89 -15.63 -6.60
N PRO A 107 -15.26 -16.65 -6.04
CA PRO A 107 -14.22 -16.47 -5.04
C PRO A 107 -12.93 -15.93 -5.65
N TYR A 108 -12.26 -15.11 -4.89
CA TYR A 108 -10.89 -14.73 -5.13
C TYR A 108 -9.96 -15.90 -4.80
N THR A 109 -9.09 -16.26 -5.72
CA THR A 109 -8.16 -17.36 -5.54
C THR A 109 -6.76 -16.85 -5.23
N ILE A 110 -6.23 -17.25 -4.09
CA ILE A 110 -4.83 -17.07 -3.73
C ILE A 110 -4.13 -18.38 -4.06
N ALA A 111 -3.24 -18.35 -5.04
CA ALA A 111 -2.46 -19.52 -5.45
C ALA A 111 -1.06 -19.49 -4.85
N LYS A 112 -0.38 -20.64 -4.84
CA LYS A 112 1.04 -20.73 -4.53
C LYS A 112 1.84 -20.01 -5.60
N GLY A 113 2.84 -19.22 -5.18
CA GLY A 113 3.80 -18.58 -6.06
C GLY A 113 4.86 -19.57 -6.59
N PRO A 114 5.58 -19.18 -7.63
CA PRO A 114 6.65 -20.00 -8.22
C PRO A 114 7.86 -20.18 -7.31
N THR A 115 8.12 -19.22 -6.41
CA THR A 115 9.22 -19.32 -5.45
C THR A 115 8.70 -19.67 -4.05
N ASP A 116 8.64 -18.74 -3.15
CA ASP A 116 8.19 -18.98 -1.76
C ASP A 116 7.03 -18.04 -1.34
N GLY A 117 6.38 -17.43 -2.31
CA GLY A 117 5.29 -16.49 -2.11
C GLY A 117 3.92 -17.07 -2.43
N VAL A 118 2.96 -16.15 -2.50
CA VAL A 118 1.59 -16.38 -2.98
C VAL A 118 1.26 -15.40 -4.10
N MET A 119 0.44 -15.83 -5.05
CA MET A 119 -0.01 -15.01 -6.17
C MET A 119 -1.22 -14.20 -5.77
N MET A 120 -1.07 -12.88 -5.74
CA MET A 120 -2.14 -11.93 -5.40
C MET A 120 -2.07 -10.68 -6.26
N HIS A 121 -3.19 -9.97 -6.36
CA HIS A 121 -3.21 -8.63 -6.93
C HIS A 121 -2.70 -7.60 -5.90
N VAL A 122 -2.04 -6.59 -6.38
CA VAL A 122 -1.73 -5.38 -5.61
C VAL A 122 -2.81 -4.31 -5.83
N ALA A 123 -2.73 -3.20 -5.09
CA ALA A 123 -3.69 -2.12 -5.26
C ALA A 123 -3.62 -1.54 -6.69
N ASP A 124 -4.81 -1.30 -7.28
CA ASP A 124 -4.97 -0.63 -8.58
C ASP A 124 -4.27 -1.30 -9.79
N ASP A 125 -3.79 -2.53 -9.64
CA ASP A 125 -3.17 -3.29 -10.73
C ASP A 125 -3.90 -4.62 -10.96
N PRO A 126 -4.37 -4.90 -12.17
CA PRO A 126 -5.06 -6.15 -12.50
C PRO A 126 -4.12 -7.36 -12.63
N LYS A 127 -2.81 -7.16 -12.52
CA LYS A 127 -1.84 -8.26 -12.61
C LYS A 127 -1.71 -9.01 -11.29
N LEU A 128 -1.41 -10.29 -11.40
CA LEU A 128 -1.00 -11.12 -10.28
C LEU A 128 0.51 -10.98 -10.06
N TYR A 129 0.88 -10.73 -8.83
CA TYR A 129 2.27 -10.67 -8.39
C TYR A 129 2.52 -11.74 -7.35
N GLU A 130 3.74 -12.24 -7.31
CA GLU A 130 4.16 -13.06 -6.19
C GLU A 130 4.50 -12.15 -5.01
N LEU A 131 3.76 -12.32 -3.92
CA LEU A 131 3.98 -11.61 -2.66
C LEU A 131 4.53 -12.59 -1.62
N ARG A 132 5.48 -12.14 -0.82
CA ARG A 132 6.15 -12.92 0.22
C ARG A 132 5.60 -12.61 1.59
N LEU A 133 5.51 -13.62 2.44
CA LEU A 133 5.24 -13.45 3.86
C LEU A 133 6.53 -13.06 4.57
N LYS A 134 6.45 -12.00 5.36
CA LYS A 134 7.57 -11.42 6.11
C LYS A 134 7.14 -11.22 7.56
N GLY A 135 8.02 -11.50 8.49
CA GLY A 135 7.80 -11.19 9.90
C GLY A 135 8.74 -10.11 10.39
N ASP A 136 8.33 -9.36 11.40
CA ASP A 136 9.21 -8.46 12.13
C ASP A 136 9.49 -8.96 13.55
N VAL A 137 10.46 -8.35 14.21
CA VAL A 137 10.85 -8.70 15.59
C VAL A 137 9.75 -8.48 16.64
N ALA A 138 8.71 -7.71 16.31
CA ALA A 138 7.54 -7.52 17.16
C ALA A 138 6.47 -8.61 16.94
N GLY A 139 6.74 -9.61 16.07
CA GLY A 139 5.83 -10.72 15.79
C GLY A 139 4.69 -10.37 14.82
N ARG A 140 4.74 -9.21 14.17
CA ARG A 140 3.77 -8.85 13.15
C ARG A 140 4.11 -9.56 11.85
N THR A 141 3.10 -9.89 11.07
CA THR A 141 3.25 -10.54 9.78
C THR A 141 2.77 -9.65 8.66
N TYR A 142 3.56 -9.55 7.62
CA TYR A 142 3.31 -8.73 6.45
C TYR A 142 3.30 -9.59 5.18
N LEU A 143 2.60 -9.10 4.18
CA LEU A 143 2.52 -9.70 2.85
C LEU A 143 2.83 -8.61 1.82
N GLY A 144 3.90 -8.77 1.06
CA GLY A 144 4.35 -7.78 0.09
C GLY A 144 5.50 -8.24 -0.79
N PHE A 145 6.10 -7.30 -1.50
CA PHE A 145 7.27 -7.53 -2.33
C PHE A 145 8.53 -7.79 -1.50
N GLU A 146 9.63 -8.05 -2.19
CA GLU A 146 10.94 -8.26 -1.56
C GLU A 146 11.53 -6.92 -1.08
N ALA A 147 11.02 -6.48 0.07
CA ALA A 147 11.42 -5.27 0.80
C ALA A 147 11.34 -5.61 2.30
N PRO A 148 11.97 -4.86 3.20
CA PRO A 148 11.84 -5.09 4.63
C PRO A 148 10.39 -5.14 5.12
N PRO A 149 10.09 -5.89 6.19
CA PRO A 149 8.74 -5.97 6.75
C PRO A 149 8.22 -4.59 7.17
N GLY A 150 6.98 -4.27 6.80
CA GLY A 150 6.37 -2.98 7.07
C GLY A 150 6.63 -1.92 6.00
N ASP A 151 7.16 -2.30 4.84
CA ASP A 151 7.23 -1.42 3.68
C ASP A 151 5.84 -0.85 3.34
N PRO A 152 5.72 0.40 2.85
CA PRO A 152 4.44 0.98 2.44
C PRO A 152 3.62 0.14 1.46
N GLN A 153 4.26 -0.64 0.61
CA GLN A 153 3.59 -1.54 -0.33
C GLN A 153 3.09 -2.84 0.29
N ASP A 154 3.43 -3.09 1.55
CA ASP A 154 3.00 -4.28 2.27
C ASP A 154 1.54 -4.17 2.74
N ARG A 155 0.99 -5.34 3.03
CA ARG A 155 -0.24 -5.50 3.82
C ARG A 155 0.11 -6.18 5.13
N GLU A 156 -0.27 -5.57 6.24
CA GLU A 156 -0.19 -6.19 7.56
C GLU A 156 -1.31 -7.20 7.73
N ILE A 157 -1.00 -8.43 8.12
CA ILE A 157 -2.00 -9.44 8.46
C ILE A 157 -2.33 -9.27 9.94
N LEU A 158 -3.51 -8.72 10.22
CA LEU A 158 -3.97 -8.42 11.58
C LEU A 158 -4.44 -9.66 12.34
N SER A 159 -5.04 -10.61 11.63
CA SER A 159 -5.48 -11.88 12.19
C SER A 159 -5.59 -12.95 11.11
N SER A 160 -5.33 -14.20 11.46
CA SER A 160 -5.49 -15.33 10.56
C SER A 160 -5.92 -16.57 11.33
N THR A 161 -7.06 -17.13 10.94
CA THR A 161 -7.55 -18.44 11.39
C THR A 161 -7.68 -19.39 10.18
N SER A 162 -8.18 -20.59 10.38
CA SER A 162 -8.44 -21.52 9.26
C SER A 162 -9.44 -20.96 8.25
N ASN A 163 -10.43 -20.16 8.70
CA ASN A 163 -11.58 -19.76 7.90
C ASN A 163 -11.72 -18.25 7.70
N LEU A 164 -10.93 -17.45 8.42
CA LEU A 164 -11.03 -16.00 8.41
C LEU A 164 -9.64 -15.39 8.47
N MET A 165 -9.40 -14.38 7.66
CA MET A 165 -8.17 -13.57 7.70
C MET A 165 -8.54 -12.10 7.54
N THR A 166 -7.85 -11.23 8.26
CA THR A 166 -7.97 -9.78 8.09
C THR A 166 -6.61 -9.18 7.80
N MET A 167 -6.57 -8.23 6.86
CA MET A 167 -5.35 -7.50 6.52
C MET A 167 -5.66 -6.07 6.11
N ARG A 168 -4.67 -5.20 6.25
CA ARG A 168 -4.76 -3.80 5.80
C ARG A 168 -3.47 -3.37 5.13
N PHE A 169 -3.53 -2.34 4.30
CA PHE A 169 -2.32 -1.72 3.76
C PHE A 169 -1.52 -1.04 4.87
N VAL A 170 -0.19 -1.13 4.78
CA VAL A 170 0.73 -0.38 5.64
C VAL A 170 0.70 1.09 5.27
N ASP A 171 0.65 1.41 3.96
CA ASP A 171 0.48 2.78 3.49
C ASP A 171 -0.82 3.41 4.02
N PRO A 172 -0.75 4.57 4.72
CA PRO A 172 -1.93 5.18 5.33
C PRO A 172 -2.97 5.66 4.32
N ASP A 173 -2.55 6.09 3.12
CA ASP A 173 -3.47 6.59 2.10
C ASP A 173 -4.22 5.44 1.45
N ALA A 174 -3.52 4.35 1.14
CA ALA A 174 -4.14 3.12 0.67
C ALA A 174 -5.08 2.54 1.73
N ASN A 175 -4.66 2.54 3.01
CA ASN A 175 -5.51 2.07 4.10
C ASN A 175 -6.78 2.92 4.28
N ARG A 176 -6.69 4.25 4.18
CA ARG A 176 -7.87 5.13 4.18
C ARG A 176 -8.81 4.87 3.00
N ARG A 177 -8.24 4.56 1.83
CA ARG A 177 -9.01 4.32 0.62
C ARG A 177 -9.72 2.97 0.63
N TYR A 178 -9.04 1.90 1.04
CA TYR A 178 -9.54 0.53 0.94
C TYR A 178 -10.07 -0.04 2.26
N GLY A 179 -9.66 0.49 3.39
CA GLY A 179 -10.01 -0.02 4.73
C GLY A 179 -9.31 -1.33 5.07
N THR A 180 -9.86 -2.03 6.03
CA THR A 180 -9.41 -3.36 6.45
C THR A 180 -10.18 -4.43 5.68
N PHE A 181 -9.45 -5.28 4.99
CA PHE A 181 -10.00 -6.41 4.25
C PHE A 181 -10.34 -7.57 5.16
N VAL A 182 -11.46 -8.20 4.88
CA VAL A 182 -11.90 -9.46 5.47
C VAL A 182 -11.90 -10.51 4.38
N TYR A 183 -11.19 -11.58 4.60
CA TYR A 183 -11.15 -12.77 3.76
C TYR A 183 -11.85 -13.89 4.49
N VAL A 184 -12.94 -14.40 3.92
CA VAL A 184 -13.65 -15.58 4.45
C VAL A 184 -13.36 -16.75 3.52
N ARG A 185 -12.89 -17.87 4.08
CA ARG A 185 -12.59 -19.07 3.29
C ARG A 185 -13.86 -19.64 2.72
N CYS A 186 -13.88 -19.88 1.42
CA CYS A 186 -14.97 -20.53 0.73
C CYS A 186 -14.81 -22.04 0.80
N SER A 187 -15.92 -22.75 1.02
CA SER A 187 -15.96 -24.22 0.92
C SER A 187 -15.56 -24.66 -0.49
N ALA A 188 -14.99 -25.86 -0.59
CA ALA A 188 -14.70 -26.49 -1.86
C ALA A 188 -16.01 -26.84 -2.59
#